data_0a89b817b02adb43bbb42bf494463688
#
_entry.id   0a89b817b02adb43bbb42bf494463688
#
_cell.length_a   1.000
_cell.length_b   1.000
_cell.length_c   1.000
_cell.angle_alpha   90.00
_cell.angle_beta   90.00
_cell.angle_gamma   90.00
#
_symmetry.space_group_name_H-M   'P 1'
#
loop_
_entity.id
_entity.type
_entity.pdbx_description
1 polymer ?
#
loop_
_entity_poly.entity_id
_entity_poly.type
_entity_poly.pdbx_seq_one_letter_code
_entity_poly.pdbx_strand_id
1 'polypeptide(L)'
;FLLVFVIIFYFIAILGNIIDQYVSFLSWADELSAILLFVLYINKFKKLDRYDRKILKLLFLFFIVGLIPTFLYKIQRDNIVLIKDIVLFSKFFVGITLSKFVIDDRKKNALIKAVKRPTKILIIIIFMCGILNLFIDLQMGGEIRYGLRCYQFYYTHYTFLVASTVFMLSIMLYKNSFYNKYSIMCLLILLFTLRSKAIVFVLIYIMLSIYKKKNVTLNFRSCMAFCVIGFWAVSGKISDYISWGIYNLRTGLHIVGFVIACDYFPLGSGLGTFGSNLSFLAKSPLYSKYGLDHSQAMGDDVEGAFISDTFWPYVYGQFGFIGLIIFLLMLLTIFNSLNDRRDDCDYFYPAVLLLLYLVIGSFAEATFTNQTGIFVAMFINLFLYRKDVKKTNCVCGNV
;
A
#
# COMPACT_ATOMS: atom_id res chain seq x y z
N PHE A 1 -23.20 12.32 11.28
CA PHE A 1 -21.84 12.82 11.42
C PHE A 1 -20.81 11.80 10.89
N LEU A 2 -20.79 10.57 11.43
CA LEU A 2 -19.78 9.54 11.10
C LEU A 2 -19.79 9.13 9.60
N LEU A 3 -20.98 9.03 8.99
CA LEU A 3 -21.14 8.71 7.57
C LEU A 3 -20.51 9.81 6.68
N VAL A 4 -20.77 11.05 7.00
CA VAL A 4 -20.21 12.23 6.29
C VAL A 4 -18.69 12.23 6.41
N PHE A 5 -18.16 11.98 7.60
CA PHE A 5 -16.72 11.88 7.84
C PHE A 5 -16.05 10.82 6.95
N VAL A 6 -16.65 9.63 6.84
CA VAL A 6 -16.07 8.55 5.99
C VAL A 6 -16.19 8.87 4.50
N ILE A 7 -17.24 9.57 4.07
CA ILE A 7 -17.37 10.06 2.69
C ILE A 7 -16.26 11.09 2.38
N ILE A 8 -16.05 12.05 3.28
CA ILE A 8 -14.96 13.04 3.14
C ILE A 8 -13.62 12.31 3.09
N PHE A 9 -13.39 11.34 3.97
CA PHE A 9 -12.17 10.56 4.02
C PHE A 9 -11.94 9.75 2.72
N TYR A 10 -13.02 9.23 2.12
CA TYR A 10 -12.96 8.60 0.81
C TYR A 10 -12.45 9.57 -0.27
N PHE A 11 -12.98 10.79 -0.31
CA PHE A 11 -12.54 11.77 -1.28
C PHE A 11 -11.11 12.26 -1.00
N ILE A 12 -10.69 12.36 0.25
CA ILE A 12 -9.29 12.64 0.61
C ILE A 12 -8.39 11.50 0.09
N ALA A 13 -8.77 10.25 0.22
CA ALA A 13 -7.98 9.13 -0.30
C ALA A 13 -7.81 9.16 -1.84
N ILE A 14 -8.78 9.70 -2.57
CA ILE A 14 -8.74 9.79 -4.04
C ILE A 14 -8.14 11.11 -4.50
N LEU A 15 -8.60 12.24 -3.98
CA LEU A 15 -8.25 13.57 -4.48
C LEU A 15 -7.25 14.30 -3.57
N GLY A 16 -6.91 13.75 -2.42
CA GLY A 16 -6.10 14.40 -1.39
C GLY A 16 -4.77 14.91 -1.93
N ASN A 17 -4.08 14.15 -2.76
CA ASN A 17 -2.84 14.60 -3.37
C ASN A 17 -3.01 15.80 -4.31
N ILE A 18 -4.14 15.90 -5.02
CA ILE A 18 -4.45 17.08 -5.85
C ILE A 18 -4.71 18.29 -4.95
N ILE A 19 -5.44 18.10 -3.85
CA ILE A 19 -5.82 19.16 -2.91
C ILE A 19 -4.61 19.59 -2.08
N ASP A 20 -3.71 18.67 -1.73
CA ASP A 20 -2.50 18.92 -0.92
C ASP A 20 -1.55 19.93 -1.58
N GLN A 21 -1.57 20.03 -2.91
CA GLN A 21 -0.84 21.06 -3.65
C GLN A 21 -1.28 22.48 -3.26
N TYR A 22 -2.50 22.64 -2.75
CA TYR A 22 -3.10 23.92 -2.35
C TYR A 22 -3.25 24.04 -0.83
N VAL A 23 -3.30 22.92 -0.11
CA VAL A 23 -3.57 22.85 1.34
C VAL A 23 -2.64 21.82 1.99
N SER A 24 -1.46 22.24 2.39
CA SER A 24 -0.39 21.41 2.95
C SER A 24 -0.76 20.61 4.22
N PHE A 25 -1.86 20.97 4.91
CA PHE A 25 -2.33 20.23 6.09
C PHE A 25 -2.74 18.78 5.80
N LEU A 26 -3.12 18.47 4.55
CA LEU A 26 -3.55 17.11 4.17
C LEU A 26 -2.40 16.09 4.17
N SER A 27 -1.15 16.54 4.11
CA SER A 27 0.03 15.68 4.23
C SER A 27 0.10 14.92 5.57
N TRP A 28 -0.52 15.46 6.63
CA TRP A 28 -0.57 14.85 7.98
C TRP A 28 -1.84 14.03 8.24
N ALA A 29 -2.72 13.92 7.23
CA ALA A 29 -4.04 13.29 7.42
C ALA A 29 -3.94 11.80 7.81
N ASP A 30 -2.90 11.11 7.40
CA ASP A 30 -2.69 9.70 7.68
C ASP A 30 -2.18 9.46 9.11
N GLU A 31 -1.21 10.23 9.60
CA GLU A 31 -0.74 10.16 10.99
C GLU A 31 -1.86 10.55 11.97
N LEU A 32 -2.55 11.65 11.68
CA LEU A 32 -3.69 12.10 12.50
C LEU A 32 -4.80 11.04 12.53
N SER A 33 -5.08 10.39 11.39
CA SER A 33 -6.07 9.31 11.31
C SER A 33 -5.67 8.10 12.15
N ALA A 34 -4.39 7.70 12.11
CA ALA A 34 -3.89 6.59 12.90
C ALA A 34 -3.97 6.88 14.41
N ILE A 35 -3.52 8.06 14.83
CA ILE A 35 -3.57 8.49 16.22
C ILE A 35 -5.03 8.57 16.71
N LEU A 36 -5.91 9.18 15.92
CA LEU A 36 -7.33 9.31 16.24
C LEU A 36 -8.01 7.93 16.38
N LEU A 37 -7.76 7.01 15.46
CA LEU A 37 -8.25 5.64 15.54
C LEU A 37 -7.77 4.94 16.82
N PHE A 38 -6.50 5.10 17.15
CA PHE A 38 -5.92 4.50 18.34
C PHE A 38 -6.57 5.06 19.62
N VAL A 39 -6.63 6.38 19.77
CA VAL A 39 -7.21 7.05 20.96
C VAL A 39 -8.69 6.73 21.12
N LEU A 40 -9.49 6.80 20.05
CA LEU A 40 -10.94 6.59 20.12
C LEU A 40 -11.31 5.12 20.39
N TYR A 41 -10.50 4.17 19.94
CA TYR A 41 -10.89 2.76 19.95
C TYR A 41 -9.98 1.86 20.81
N ILE A 42 -9.03 2.43 21.56
CA ILE A 42 -8.17 1.69 22.50
C ILE A 42 -9.01 0.87 23.50
N ASN A 43 -10.10 1.42 24.01
CA ASN A 43 -10.98 0.73 24.94
C ASN A 43 -11.75 -0.45 24.32
N LYS A 44 -11.73 -0.60 22.98
CA LYS A 44 -12.42 -1.68 22.28
C LYS A 44 -11.51 -2.88 21.95
N PHE A 45 -10.28 -2.92 22.44
CA PHE A 45 -9.36 -4.05 22.21
C PHE A 45 -9.93 -5.42 22.61
N LYS A 46 -10.75 -5.46 23.64
CA LYS A 46 -11.44 -6.71 24.08
C LYS A 46 -12.41 -7.25 23.01
N LYS A 47 -12.91 -6.40 22.11
CA LYS A 47 -13.85 -6.75 21.02
C LYS A 47 -13.15 -7.12 19.71
N LEU A 48 -11.82 -7.15 19.70
CA LEU A 48 -11.04 -7.55 18.54
C LEU A 48 -11.20 -9.04 18.26
N ASP A 49 -11.28 -9.42 16.98
CA ASP A 49 -11.33 -10.81 16.59
C ASP A 49 -9.94 -11.50 16.73
N ARG A 50 -9.89 -12.81 16.45
CA ARG A 50 -8.65 -13.59 16.60
C ARG A 50 -7.53 -13.09 15.71
N TYR A 51 -7.84 -12.64 14.49
CA TYR A 51 -6.86 -12.17 13.52
C TYR A 51 -6.29 -10.82 13.93
N ASP A 52 -7.15 -9.87 14.31
CA ASP A 52 -6.70 -8.55 14.78
C ASP A 52 -5.82 -8.66 16.01
N ARG A 53 -6.22 -9.49 17.00
CA ARG A 53 -5.39 -9.73 18.19
C ARG A 53 -4.03 -10.34 17.81
N LYS A 54 -3.99 -11.24 16.82
CA LYS A 54 -2.74 -11.81 16.33
C LYS A 54 -1.87 -10.76 15.65
N ILE A 55 -2.46 -9.90 14.80
CA ILE A 55 -1.75 -8.80 14.13
C ILE A 55 -1.13 -7.86 15.18
N LEU A 56 -1.90 -7.43 16.18
CA LEU A 56 -1.37 -6.53 17.21
C LEU A 56 -0.30 -7.17 18.10
N LYS A 57 -0.40 -8.47 18.39
CA LYS A 57 0.66 -9.20 19.09
C LYS A 57 1.94 -9.29 18.26
N LEU A 58 1.82 -9.57 16.95
CA LEU A 58 2.95 -9.59 16.04
C LEU A 58 3.56 -8.20 15.86
N LEU A 59 2.74 -7.15 15.79
CA LEU A 59 3.22 -5.77 15.73
C LEU A 59 3.99 -5.37 16.99
N PHE A 60 3.50 -5.75 18.16
CA PHE A 60 4.21 -5.53 19.42
C PHE A 60 5.57 -6.26 19.43
N LEU A 61 5.58 -7.53 19.00
CA LEU A 61 6.82 -8.31 18.89
C LEU A 61 7.79 -7.68 17.87
N PHE A 62 7.26 -7.17 16.73
CA PHE A 62 8.04 -6.48 15.71
C PHE A 62 8.77 -5.26 16.29
N PHE A 63 8.10 -4.45 17.11
CA PHE A 63 8.74 -3.32 17.77
C PHE A 63 9.75 -3.73 18.84
N ILE A 64 9.50 -4.81 19.59
CA ILE A 64 10.52 -5.34 20.52
C ILE A 64 11.78 -5.70 19.74
N VAL A 65 11.65 -6.41 18.61
CA VAL A 65 12.79 -6.78 17.75
C VAL A 65 13.55 -5.55 17.26
N GLY A 66 12.87 -4.46 16.90
CA GLY A 66 13.53 -3.21 16.49
C GLY A 66 14.16 -2.43 17.65
N LEU A 67 13.53 -2.44 18.83
CA LEU A 67 14.03 -1.70 20.01
C LEU A 67 15.31 -2.30 20.60
N ILE A 68 15.44 -3.63 20.60
CA ILE A 68 16.65 -4.30 21.14
C ILE A 68 17.94 -3.76 20.48
N PRO A 69 18.10 -3.78 19.14
CA PRO A 69 19.30 -3.25 18.49
C PRO A 69 19.41 -1.73 18.63
N THR A 70 18.28 -1.00 18.71
CA THR A 70 18.29 0.45 18.95
C THR A 70 19.01 0.78 20.25
N PHE A 71 18.71 0.09 21.34
CA PHE A 71 19.37 0.30 22.64
C PHE A 71 20.76 -0.29 22.71
N LEU A 72 21.02 -1.39 21.98
CA LEU A 72 22.30 -2.09 21.97
C LEU A 72 23.35 -1.29 21.19
N TYR A 73 23.03 -0.90 19.95
CA TYR A 73 23.99 -0.26 19.06
C TYR A 73 23.97 1.27 19.11
N LYS A 74 22.88 1.89 19.57
CA LYS A 74 22.70 3.35 19.73
C LYS A 74 23.08 4.14 18.47
N ILE A 75 22.79 3.59 17.29
CA ILE A 75 23.05 4.24 16.00
C ILE A 75 22.19 5.48 15.87
N GLN A 76 20.88 5.37 16.13
CA GLN A 76 19.96 6.49 16.22
C GLN A 76 19.79 6.86 17.70
N ARG A 77 20.06 8.16 17.99
CA ARG A 77 20.01 8.70 19.37
C ARG A 77 18.85 9.66 19.59
N ASP A 78 18.21 10.13 18.53
CA ASP A 78 17.08 11.05 18.64
C ASP A 78 15.79 10.28 18.93
N ASN A 79 15.27 10.46 20.14
CA ASN A 79 14.03 9.83 20.60
C ASN A 79 12.82 10.25 19.74
N ILE A 80 12.82 11.45 19.17
CA ILE A 80 11.72 11.93 18.30
C ILE A 80 11.70 11.09 17.02
N VAL A 81 12.86 10.79 16.45
CA VAL A 81 13.00 9.93 15.27
C VAL A 81 12.49 8.52 15.56
N LEU A 82 12.84 7.96 16.72
CA LEU A 82 12.38 6.63 17.14
C LEU A 82 10.84 6.58 17.27
N ILE A 83 10.24 7.57 17.91
CA ILE A 83 8.78 7.64 18.07
C ILE A 83 8.08 7.79 16.72
N LYS A 84 8.58 8.68 15.85
CA LYS A 84 8.04 8.87 14.50
C LYS A 84 8.12 7.57 13.68
N ASP A 85 9.21 6.82 13.79
CA ASP A 85 9.41 5.56 13.09
C ASP A 85 8.41 4.49 13.55
N ILE A 86 8.15 4.39 14.85
CA ILE A 86 7.12 3.51 15.42
C ILE A 86 5.72 3.90 14.89
N VAL A 87 5.40 5.19 14.84
CA VAL A 87 4.12 5.67 14.30
C VAL A 87 3.98 5.32 12.82
N LEU A 88 5.03 5.52 12.01
CA LEU A 88 5.04 5.21 10.59
C LEU A 88 4.75 3.73 10.31
N PHE A 89 5.41 2.80 11.02
CA PHE A 89 5.14 1.38 10.86
C PHE A 89 3.79 0.94 11.42
N SER A 90 3.32 1.58 12.49
CA SER A 90 2.08 1.17 13.14
C SER A 90 0.81 1.61 12.39
N LYS A 91 0.85 2.70 11.61
CA LYS A 91 -0.36 3.33 11.05
C LYS A 91 -1.18 2.40 10.15
N PHE A 92 -0.55 1.58 9.30
CA PHE A 92 -1.26 0.60 8.50
C PHE A 92 -1.95 -0.46 9.37
N PHE A 93 -1.25 -1.02 10.36
CA PHE A 93 -1.78 -2.08 11.22
C PHE A 93 -2.83 -1.56 12.20
N VAL A 94 -2.70 -0.34 12.69
CA VAL A 94 -3.74 0.36 13.45
C VAL A 94 -4.96 0.59 12.57
N GLY A 95 -4.74 1.05 11.33
CA GLY A 95 -5.81 1.23 10.33
C GLY A 95 -6.59 -0.06 10.09
N ILE A 96 -5.91 -1.18 9.79
CA ILE A 96 -6.57 -2.46 9.45
C ILE A 96 -7.29 -3.09 10.66
N THR A 97 -6.80 -2.87 11.88
CA THR A 97 -7.40 -3.48 13.09
C THR A 97 -8.50 -2.64 13.71
N LEU A 98 -8.38 -1.31 13.73
CA LEU A 98 -9.28 -0.45 14.48
C LEU A 98 -10.33 0.28 13.64
N SER A 99 -10.07 0.54 12.34
CA SER A 99 -11.04 1.28 11.51
C SER A 99 -12.38 0.55 11.33
N LYS A 100 -12.44 -0.75 11.57
CA LYS A 100 -13.68 -1.54 11.59
C LYS A 100 -14.70 -1.07 12.64
N PHE A 101 -14.25 -0.36 13.68
CA PHE A 101 -15.15 0.21 14.70
C PHE A 101 -15.74 1.55 14.28
N VAL A 102 -15.19 2.18 13.22
CA VAL A 102 -15.68 3.46 12.69
C VAL A 102 -17.01 3.30 11.97
N ILE A 103 -17.16 2.21 11.21
CA ILE A 103 -18.35 1.99 10.38
C ILE A 103 -19.06 0.72 10.83
N ASP A 104 -20.31 0.88 11.27
CA ASP A 104 -21.22 -0.22 11.52
C ASP A 104 -21.55 -0.94 10.20
N ASP A 105 -21.64 -2.27 10.23
CA ASP A 105 -21.92 -3.10 9.05
C ASP A 105 -23.22 -2.69 8.33
N ARG A 106 -24.22 -2.18 9.08
CA ARG A 106 -25.45 -1.65 8.51
C ARG A 106 -25.23 -0.43 7.61
N LYS A 107 -24.24 0.41 7.94
CA LYS A 107 -23.94 1.66 7.22
C LYS A 107 -22.98 1.47 6.05
N LYS A 108 -22.23 0.36 5.98
CA LYS A 108 -21.29 0.07 4.90
C LYS A 108 -21.94 0.11 3.52
N ASN A 109 -23.08 -0.58 3.38
CA ASN A 109 -23.83 -0.59 2.12
C ASN A 109 -24.32 0.81 1.70
N ALA A 110 -24.81 1.60 2.66
CA ALA A 110 -25.26 2.98 2.41
C ALA A 110 -24.09 3.85 1.97
N LEU A 111 -22.93 3.71 2.62
CA LEU A 111 -21.73 4.44 2.28
C LEU A 111 -21.24 4.10 0.86
N ILE A 112 -21.11 2.81 0.53
CA ILE A 112 -20.66 2.39 -0.80
C ILE A 112 -21.65 2.88 -1.87
N LYS A 113 -22.96 2.85 -1.60
CA LYS A 113 -23.97 3.42 -2.53
C LYS A 113 -23.79 4.92 -2.70
N ALA A 114 -23.53 5.67 -1.63
CA ALA A 114 -23.34 7.12 -1.68
C ALA A 114 -22.14 7.52 -2.53
N VAL A 115 -20.99 6.83 -2.35
CA VAL A 115 -19.76 7.15 -3.09
C VAL A 115 -19.75 6.59 -4.52
N LYS A 116 -20.56 5.58 -4.83
CA LYS A 116 -20.56 4.89 -6.14
C LYS A 116 -20.89 5.79 -7.32
N ARG A 117 -21.88 6.71 -7.17
CA ARG A 117 -22.26 7.66 -8.24
C ARG A 117 -21.15 8.67 -8.54
N PRO A 118 -20.63 9.44 -7.56
CA PRO A 118 -19.55 10.37 -7.82
C PRO A 118 -18.28 9.67 -8.32
N THR A 119 -17.97 8.45 -7.84
CA THR A 119 -16.84 7.66 -8.35
C THR A 119 -16.98 7.36 -9.84
N LYS A 120 -18.18 7.02 -10.33
CA LYS A 120 -18.41 6.80 -11.77
C LYS A 120 -18.14 8.05 -12.59
N ILE A 121 -18.54 9.21 -12.09
CA ILE A 121 -18.31 10.50 -12.76
C ILE A 121 -16.79 10.77 -12.82
N LEU A 122 -16.08 10.60 -11.70
CA LEU A 122 -14.63 10.78 -11.67
C LEU A 122 -13.92 9.84 -12.64
N ILE A 123 -14.30 8.56 -12.70
CA ILE A 123 -13.72 7.59 -13.63
C ILE A 123 -13.91 8.06 -15.08
N ILE A 124 -15.11 8.53 -15.44
CA ILE A 124 -15.38 9.01 -16.80
C ILE A 124 -14.51 10.24 -17.11
N ILE A 125 -14.46 11.21 -16.21
CA ILE A 125 -13.64 12.43 -16.40
C ILE A 125 -12.17 12.06 -16.59
N ILE A 126 -11.59 11.30 -15.67
CA ILE A 126 -10.17 10.90 -15.70
C ILE A 126 -9.89 10.08 -16.98
N PHE A 127 -10.80 9.18 -17.36
CA PHE A 127 -10.64 8.35 -18.55
C PHE A 127 -10.68 9.20 -19.84
N MET A 128 -11.65 10.11 -19.97
CA MET A 128 -11.78 10.98 -21.14
C MET A 128 -10.57 11.90 -21.28
N CYS A 129 -10.11 12.51 -20.19
CA CYS A 129 -8.88 13.28 -20.17
C CYS A 129 -7.65 12.44 -20.57
N GLY A 130 -7.60 11.17 -20.12
CA GLY A 130 -6.52 10.24 -20.50
C GLY A 130 -6.51 9.95 -21.99
N ILE A 131 -7.67 9.70 -22.59
CA ILE A 131 -7.77 9.53 -24.05
C ILE A 131 -7.33 10.80 -24.80
N LEU A 132 -7.84 11.96 -24.38
CA LEU A 132 -7.46 13.23 -25.02
C LEU A 132 -5.96 13.50 -24.90
N ASN A 133 -5.35 13.19 -23.76
CA ASN A 133 -3.91 13.37 -23.54
C ASN A 133 -3.02 12.49 -24.44
N LEU A 134 -3.55 11.39 -25.01
CA LEU A 134 -2.81 10.61 -26.01
C LEU A 134 -2.66 11.33 -27.35
N PHE A 135 -3.63 12.18 -27.71
CA PHE A 135 -3.65 12.88 -29.01
C PHE A 135 -3.23 14.34 -28.90
N ILE A 136 -3.58 15.00 -27.80
CA ILE A 136 -3.36 16.43 -27.55
C ILE A 136 -2.57 16.54 -26.25
N ASP A 137 -1.55 17.40 -26.22
CA ASP A 137 -0.81 17.68 -25.00
C ASP A 137 -1.64 18.54 -24.03
N LEU A 138 -2.25 17.87 -23.07
CA LEU A 138 -3.00 18.55 -22.01
C LEU A 138 -2.13 18.92 -20.80
N GLN A 139 -0.81 18.75 -20.89
CA GLN A 139 0.15 18.94 -19.77
C GLN A 139 -0.18 18.06 -18.54
N MET A 140 -0.87 16.94 -18.78
CA MET A 140 -1.25 15.97 -17.74
C MET A 140 -0.24 14.83 -17.59
N GLY A 141 1.04 15.10 -17.87
CA GLY A 141 2.17 14.19 -17.75
C GLY A 141 3.29 14.60 -18.71
N GLY A 142 4.54 14.55 -18.25
CA GLY A 142 5.71 15.03 -19.00
C GLY A 142 6.61 13.93 -19.56
N GLU A 143 6.56 12.71 -19.01
CA GLU A 143 7.43 11.62 -19.44
C GLU A 143 6.89 10.91 -20.68
N ILE A 144 7.79 10.54 -21.60
CA ILE A 144 7.49 9.65 -22.73
C ILE A 144 8.07 8.26 -22.43
N ARG A 145 7.23 7.22 -22.48
CA ARG A 145 7.63 5.82 -22.34
C ARG A 145 7.04 5.00 -23.47
N TYR A 146 7.83 4.12 -24.06
CA TYR A 146 7.38 3.27 -25.18
C TYR A 146 6.77 4.08 -26.34
N GLY A 147 7.23 5.32 -26.56
CA GLY A 147 6.71 6.23 -27.57
C GLY A 147 5.37 6.90 -27.26
N LEU A 148 4.81 6.68 -26.07
CA LEU A 148 3.56 7.25 -25.61
C LEU A 148 3.79 8.20 -24.42
N ARG A 149 2.94 9.22 -24.28
CA ARG A 149 2.97 10.12 -23.13
C ARG A 149 2.39 9.40 -21.92
N CYS A 150 3.14 9.42 -20.81
CA CYS A 150 2.63 8.94 -19.54
C CYS A 150 1.53 9.86 -19.01
N TYR A 151 0.44 9.30 -18.54
CA TYR A 151 -0.70 10.06 -18.02
C TYR A 151 -0.69 10.10 -16.49
N GLN A 152 -0.76 11.29 -15.90
CA GLN A 152 -0.85 11.49 -14.45
C GLN A 152 -2.05 12.31 -13.99
N PHE A 153 -2.88 12.81 -14.94
CA PHE A 153 -3.97 13.74 -14.65
C PHE A 153 -3.44 15.00 -13.94
N TYR A 154 -4.09 15.48 -12.88
CA TYR A 154 -3.65 16.61 -12.06
C TYR A 154 -2.89 16.19 -10.78
N TYR A 155 -2.53 14.91 -10.64
CA TYR A 155 -1.73 14.45 -9.49
C TYR A 155 -0.28 14.91 -9.63
N THR A 156 0.39 15.11 -8.48
CA THR A 156 1.83 15.48 -8.46
C THR A 156 2.73 14.38 -9.03
N HIS A 157 2.29 13.13 -8.93
CA HIS A 157 3.04 11.99 -9.43
C HIS A 157 2.09 10.88 -9.89
N TYR A 158 2.52 10.12 -10.89
CA TYR A 158 1.75 9.00 -11.50
C TYR A 158 1.29 7.96 -10.46
N THR A 159 2.06 7.77 -9.39
CA THR A 159 1.74 6.78 -8.34
C THR A 159 0.44 7.09 -7.61
N PHE A 160 0.13 8.36 -7.44
CA PHE A 160 -1.13 8.79 -6.81
C PHE A 160 -2.33 8.54 -7.72
N LEU A 161 -2.19 8.73 -9.04
CA LEU A 161 -3.24 8.36 -9.99
C LEU A 161 -3.48 6.85 -9.94
N VAL A 162 -2.41 6.02 -9.87
CA VAL A 162 -2.54 4.56 -9.75
C VAL A 162 -3.28 4.20 -8.46
N ALA A 163 -2.89 4.75 -7.31
CA ALA A 163 -3.56 4.51 -6.03
C ALA A 163 -5.04 4.86 -6.07
N SER A 164 -5.36 6.09 -6.53
CA SER A 164 -6.73 6.58 -6.63
C SER A 164 -7.58 5.73 -7.58
N THR A 165 -7.00 5.29 -8.70
CA THR A 165 -7.69 4.41 -9.65
C THR A 165 -7.98 3.04 -9.04
N VAL A 166 -7.06 2.49 -8.25
CA VAL A 166 -7.30 1.21 -7.54
C VAL A 166 -8.39 1.35 -6.47
N PHE A 167 -8.45 2.48 -5.75
CA PHE A 167 -9.56 2.75 -4.84
C PHE A 167 -10.90 2.81 -5.58
N MET A 168 -10.97 3.56 -6.69
CA MET A 168 -12.18 3.65 -7.51
C MET A 168 -12.59 2.28 -8.07
N LEU A 169 -11.62 1.50 -8.54
CA LEU A 169 -11.84 0.14 -9.05
C LEU A 169 -12.43 -0.78 -7.97
N SER A 170 -11.94 -0.73 -6.74
CA SER A 170 -12.46 -1.53 -5.63
C SER A 170 -13.94 -1.25 -5.34
N ILE A 171 -14.35 0.04 -5.38
CA ILE A 171 -15.75 0.44 -5.25
C ILE A 171 -16.59 -0.04 -6.45
N MET A 172 -16.05 0.02 -7.66
CA MET A 172 -16.77 -0.45 -8.86
C MET A 172 -16.93 -1.97 -8.88
N LEU A 173 -15.97 -2.71 -8.33
CA LEU A 173 -16.03 -4.17 -8.27
C LEU A 173 -17.07 -4.69 -7.26
N TYR A 174 -17.36 -3.90 -6.23
CA TYR A 174 -18.36 -4.26 -5.21
C TYR A 174 -19.74 -4.51 -5.83
N LYS A 175 -20.27 -5.72 -5.67
CA LYS A 175 -21.55 -6.19 -6.25
C LYS A 175 -21.63 -6.02 -7.78
N ASN A 176 -20.53 -6.09 -8.48
CA ASN A 176 -20.50 -6.04 -9.93
C ASN A 176 -19.56 -7.12 -10.50
N SER A 177 -19.70 -7.34 -11.80
CA SER A 177 -18.77 -8.19 -12.56
C SER A 177 -17.39 -7.51 -12.70
N PHE A 178 -16.33 -8.32 -12.82
CA PHE A 178 -15.00 -7.88 -13.20
C PHE A 178 -15.00 -7.15 -14.56
N TYR A 179 -15.88 -7.53 -15.46
CA TYR A 179 -16.01 -6.95 -16.81
C TYR A 179 -16.97 -5.75 -16.89
N ASN A 180 -17.28 -5.11 -15.77
CA ASN A 180 -18.06 -3.89 -15.75
C ASN A 180 -17.31 -2.77 -16.52
N LYS A 181 -18.06 -1.96 -17.33
CA LYS A 181 -17.48 -0.87 -18.12
C LYS A 181 -16.60 0.10 -17.33
N TYR A 182 -16.97 0.42 -16.10
CA TYR A 182 -16.17 1.31 -15.24
C TYR A 182 -14.88 0.63 -14.74
N SER A 183 -14.92 -0.69 -14.49
CA SER A 183 -13.71 -1.45 -14.18
C SER A 183 -12.76 -1.48 -15.37
N ILE A 184 -13.26 -1.66 -16.57
CA ILE A 184 -12.45 -1.61 -17.81
C ILE A 184 -11.84 -0.21 -17.99
N MET A 185 -12.61 0.87 -17.79
CA MET A 185 -12.07 2.23 -17.82
C MET A 185 -10.94 2.42 -16.81
N CYS A 186 -11.10 1.93 -15.58
CA CYS A 186 -10.02 1.99 -14.57
C CYS A 186 -8.77 1.24 -15.03
N LEU A 187 -8.91 0.05 -15.63
CA LEU A 187 -7.76 -0.69 -16.15
C LEU A 187 -7.05 0.07 -17.28
N LEU A 188 -7.79 0.72 -18.15
CA LEU A 188 -7.22 1.57 -19.21
C LEU A 188 -6.52 2.81 -18.64
N ILE A 189 -7.10 3.47 -17.63
CA ILE A 189 -6.44 4.58 -16.91
C ILE A 189 -5.10 4.09 -16.32
N LEU A 190 -5.07 2.91 -15.68
CA LEU A 190 -3.84 2.34 -15.15
C LEU A 190 -2.79 2.10 -16.26
N LEU A 191 -3.20 1.59 -17.41
CA LEU A 191 -2.30 1.39 -18.56
C LEU A 191 -1.79 2.71 -19.12
N PHE A 192 -2.61 3.78 -19.18
CA PHE A 192 -2.18 5.11 -19.65
C PHE A 192 -1.07 5.71 -18.77
N THR A 193 -0.93 5.29 -17.51
CA THR A 193 0.19 5.74 -16.65
C THR A 193 1.54 5.19 -17.10
N LEU A 194 1.58 4.11 -17.91
CA LEU A 194 2.78 3.40 -18.36
C LEU A 194 3.76 3.02 -17.23
N ARG A 195 3.24 2.89 -15.99
CA ARG A 195 4.04 2.49 -14.83
C ARG A 195 4.03 0.97 -14.66
N SER A 196 5.21 0.39 -14.45
CA SER A 196 5.36 -1.06 -14.33
C SER A 196 4.46 -1.67 -13.27
N LYS A 197 4.35 -1.02 -12.08
CA LYS A 197 3.44 -1.49 -11.02
C LYS A 197 1.96 -1.51 -11.45
N ALA A 198 1.53 -0.56 -12.29
CA ALA A 198 0.17 -0.52 -12.80
C ALA A 198 -0.06 -1.65 -13.81
N ILE A 199 0.91 -1.92 -14.69
CA ILE A 199 0.85 -3.03 -15.66
C ILE A 199 0.75 -4.37 -14.91
N VAL A 200 1.63 -4.60 -13.91
CA VAL A 200 1.60 -5.80 -13.07
C VAL A 200 0.24 -5.94 -12.37
N PHE A 201 -0.29 -4.85 -11.84
CA PHE A 201 -1.60 -4.86 -11.19
C PHE A 201 -2.74 -5.23 -12.15
N VAL A 202 -2.72 -4.70 -13.38
CA VAL A 202 -3.69 -5.04 -14.43
C VAL A 202 -3.62 -6.54 -14.78
N LEU A 203 -2.43 -7.11 -14.93
CA LEU A 203 -2.24 -8.53 -15.18
C LEU A 203 -2.82 -9.38 -14.03
N ILE A 204 -2.55 -9.01 -12.80
CA ILE A 204 -3.09 -9.69 -11.61
C ILE A 204 -4.61 -9.56 -11.56
N TYR A 205 -5.18 -8.40 -11.89
CA TYR A 205 -6.63 -8.24 -11.99
C TYR A 205 -7.25 -9.19 -13.00
N ILE A 206 -6.67 -9.29 -14.20
CA ILE A 206 -7.14 -10.22 -15.24
C ILE A 206 -7.06 -11.66 -14.73
N MET A 207 -5.97 -12.05 -14.09
CA MET A 207 -5.85 -13.40 -13.53
C MET A 207 -6.90 -13.67 -12.45
N LEU A 208 -7.13 -12.73 -11.52
CA LEU A 208 -8.19 -12.87 -10.52
C LEU A 208 -9.56 -13.01 -11.15
N SER A 209 -9.83 -12.30 -12.26
CA SER A 209 -11.10 -12.45 -12.99
C SER A 209 -11.28 -13.84 -13.58
N ILE A 210 -10.20 -14.44 -14.11
CA ILE A 210 -10.20 -15.81 -14.64
C ILE A 210 -10.40 -16.83 -13.51
N TYR A 211 -9.70 -16.64 -12.36
CA TYR A 211 -9.86 -17.50 -11.19
C TYR A 211 -11.30 -17.50 -10.68
N LYS A 212 -11.92 -16.31 -10.57
CA LYS A 212 -13.35 -16.21 -10.21
C LYS A 212 -14.24 -16.94 -11.20
N LYS A 213 -14.02 -16.74 -12.52
CA LYS A 213 -14.83 -17.39 -13.57
C LYS A 213 -14.73 -18.91 -13.53
N LYS A 214 -13.55 -19.45 -13.21
CA LYS A 214 -13.29 -20.89 -13.13
C LYS A 214 -13.58 -21.50 -11.75
N ASN A 215 -14.07 -20.72 -10.79
CA ASN A 215 -14.28 -21.13 -9.39
C ASN A 215 -13.04 -21.77 -8.73
N VAL A 216 -11.85 -21.35 -9.14
CA VAL A 216 -10.58 -21.84 -8.57
C VAL A 216 -10.26 -21.08 -7.29
N THR A 217 -9.89 -21.80 -6.25
CA THR A 217 -9.48 -21.19 -4.97
C THR A 217 -8.09 -20.57 -5.07
N LEU A 218 -7.94 -19.36 -4.52
CA LEU A 218 -6.62 -18.74 -4.35
C LEU A 218 -5.85 -19.55 -3.29
N ASN A 219 -4.80 -20.21 -3.73
CA ASN A 219 -3.88 -20.97 -2.89
C ASN A 219 -2.44 -20.45 -3.06
N PHE A 220 -1.51 -21.04 -2.34
CA PHE A 220 -0.09 -20.66 -2.43
C PHE A 220 0.46 -20.75 -3.86
N ARG A 221 0.08 -21.77 -4.63
CA ARG A 221 0.49 -21.92 -6.04
C ARG A 221 0.00 -20.76 -6.90
N SER A 222 -1.22 -20.28 -6.67
CA SER A 222 -1.78 -19.10 -7.36
C SER A 222 -0.97 -17.85 -7.03
N CYS A 223 -0.61 -17.65 -5.75
CA CYS A 223 0.23 -16.52 -5.34
C CYS A 223 1.62 -16.59 -5.98
N MET A 224 2.23 -17.77 -6.05
CA MET A 224 3.50 -17.97 -6.75
C MET A 224 3.40 -17.65 -8.25
N ALA A 225 2.32 -18.06 -8.92
CA ALA A 225 2.09 -17.70 -10.33
C ALA A 225 1.99 -16.17 -10.51
N PHE A 226 1.32 -15.46 -9.60
CA PHE A 226 1.27 -14.00 -9.61
C PHE A 226 2.66 -13.38 -9.45
N CYS A 227 3.47 -13.89 -8.54
CA CYS A 227 4.84 -13.43 -8.34
C CYS A 227 5.70 -13.64 -9.60
N VAL A 228 5.61 -14.81 -10.25
CA VAL A 228 6.37 -15.11 -11.48
C VAL A 228 5.98 -14.16 -12.60
N ILE A 229 4.68 -13.93 -12.82
CA ILE A 229 4.21 -13.01 -13.86
C ILE A 229 4.61 -11.58 -13.54
N GLY A 230 4.49 -11.15 -12.28
CA GLY A 230 4.95 -9.85 -11.82
C GLY A 230 6.45 -9.66 -12.08
N PHE A 231 7.27 -10.64 -11.72
CA PHE A 231 8.70 -10.64 -11.95
C PHE A 231 9.03 -10.56 -13.44
N TRP A 232 8.40 -11.40 -14.27
CA TRP A 232 8.61 -11.38 -15.71
C TRP A 232 8.28 -10.03 -16.33
N ALA A 233 7.15 -9.41 -15.95
CA ALA A 233 6.72 -8.12 -16.47
C ALA A 233 7.67 -6.95 -16.12
N VAL A 234 8.53 -7.11 -15.10
CA VAL A 234 9.48 -6.07 -14.63
C VAL A 234 10.94 -6.47 -14.87
N SER A 235 11.21 -7.66 -15.42
CA SER A 235 12.55 -8.23 -15.55
C SER A 235 13.54 -7.33 -16.30
N GLY A 236 13.12 -6.69 -17.38
CA GLY A 236 13.96 -5.73 -18.11
C GLY A 236 14.46 -4.58 -17.23
N LYS A 237 13.57 -3.98 -16.41
CA LYS A 237 13.97 -2.91 -15.49
C LYS A 237 14.85 -3.40 -14.35
N ILE A 238 14.63 -4.64 -13.88
CA ILE A 238 15.49 -5.24 -12.86
C ILE A 238 16.90 -5.41 -13.41
N SER A 239 17.04 -5.86 -14.67
CA SER A 239 18.34 -5.96 -15.34
C SER A 239 19.03 -4.60 -15.42
N ASP A 240 18.32 -3.54 -15.83
CA ASP A 240 18.87 -2.17 -15.88
C ASP A 240 19.33 -1.71 -14.50
N TYR A 241 18.51 -1.92 -13.45
CA TYR A 241 18.86 -1.53 -12.09
C TYR A 241 20.08 -2.29 -11.55
N ILE A 242 20.19 -3.60 -11.84
CA ILE A 242 21.32 -4.42 -11.42
C ILE A 242 22.61 -3.93 -12.12
N SER A 243 22.54 -3.55 -13.39
CA SER A 243 23.71 -3.05 -14.13
C SER A 243 24.29 -1.75 -13.55
N TRP A 244 23.44 -0.88 -12.95
CA TRP A 244 23.85 0.35 -12.28
C TRP A 244 24.37 0.12 -10.85
N GLY A 245 24.07 -1.04 -10.24
CA GLY A 245 24.55 -1.42 -8.89
C GLY A 245 24.19 -0.40 -7.81
N ILE A 246 25.17 -0.06 -6.97
CA ILE A 246 25.01 0.91 -5.86
C ILE A 246 24.74 2.35 -6.34
N TYR A 247 25.13 2.70 -7.55
CA TYR A 247 24.90 4.04 -8.10
C TYR A 247 23.41 4.33 -8.33
N ASN A 248 22.60 3.31 -8.57
CA ASN A 248 21.14 3.47 -8.54
C ASN A 248 20.64 3.35 -7.07
N LEU A 249 20.07 4.43 -6.55
CA LEU A 249 19.64 4.48 -5.15
C LEU A 249 18.74 3.32 -4.76
N ARG A 250 17.78 2.93 -5.61
CA ARG A 250 16.85 1.83 -5.33
C ARG A 250 17.57 0.49 -5.17
N THR A 251 18.48 0.18 -6.08
CA THR A 251 19.31 -1.03 -5.99
C THR A 251 20.31 -0.93 -4.83
N GLY A 252 20.92 0.23 -4.64
CA GLY A 252 21.82 0.51 -3.51
C GLY A 252 21.14 0.27 -2.16
N LEU A 253 19.91 0.77 -1.98
CA LEU A 253 19.13 0.52 -0.76
C LEU A 253 18.88 -0.97 -0.53
N HIS A 254 18.57 -1.75 -1.58
CA HIS A 254 18.38 -3.18 -1.45
C HIS A 254 19.69 -3.91 -1.08
N ILE A 255 20.78 -3.63 -1.76
CA ILE A 255 22.08 -4.25 -1.51
C ILE A 255 22.56 -3.90 -0.10
N VAL A 256 22.63 -2.60 0.20
CA VAL A 256 23.13 -2.12 1.49
C VAL A 256 22.22 -2.56 2.64
N GLY A 257 20.91 -2.48 2.46
CA GLY A 257 19.97 -2.97 3.45
C GLY A 257 20.16 -4.45 3.78
N PHE A 258 20.45 -5.29 2.76
CA PHE A 258 20.78 -6.69 2.98
C PHE A 258 22.12 -6.87 3.72
N VAL A 259 23.15 -6.12 3.36
CA VAL A 259 24.44 -6.12 4.08
C VAL A 259 24.24 -5.72 5.54
N ILE A 260 23.47 -4.65 5.81
CA ILE A 260 23.10 -4.23 7.16
C ILE A 260 22.40 -5.36 7.92
N ALA A 261 21.44 -6.03 7.28
CA ALA A 261 20.73 -7.15 7.91
C ALA A 261 21.67 -8.33 8.28
N CYS A 262 22.74 -8.54 7.48
CA CYS A 262 23.77 -9.54 7.78
C CYS A 262 24.72 -9.07 8.89
N ASP A 263 25.22 -7.83 8.82
CA ASP A 263 26.17 -7.29 9.80
C ASP A 263 25.56 -7.15 11.21
N TYR A 264 24.26 -6.86 11.25
CA TYR A 264 23.49 -6.74 12.49
C TYR A 264 22.53 -7.95 12.69
N PHE A 265 22.95 -9.13 12.23
CA PHE A 265 22.18 -10.36 12.37
C PHE A 265 21.88 -10.69 13.84
N PRO A 266 20.68 -11.17 14.17
CA PRO A 266 19.50 -11.38 13.31
C PRO A 266 18.47 -10.26 13.40
N LEU A 267 18.71 -9.18 14.16
CA LEU A 267 17.74 -8.17 14.60
C LEU A 267 17.78 -6.89 13.75
N GLY A 268 18.80 -6.71 12.89
CA GLY A 268 18.99 -5.49 12.11
C GLY A 268 19.61 -4.34 12.91
N SER A 269 19.64 -3.14 12.34
CA SER A 269 20.34 -1.98 12.89
C SER A 269 19.54 -1.16 13.91
N GLY A 270 18.24 -1.43 14.07
CA GLY A 270 17.33 -0.72 14.97
C GLY A 270 16.49 0.37 14.30
N LEU A 271 15.56 0.92 15.06
CA LEU A 271 14.59 1.92 14.61
C LEU A 271 15.25 3.22 14.14
N GLY A 272 14.70 3.82 13.09
CA GLY A 272 15.10 5.13 12.58
C GLY A 272 16.51 5.18 11.98
N THR A 273 17.08 4.02 11.62
CA THR A 273 18.48 3.94 11.19
C THR A 273 18.68 3.85 9.69
N PHE A 274 17.73 3.25 8.93
CA PHE A 274 17.94 2.96 7.51
C PHE A 274 16.64 2.85 6.70
N GLY A 275 16.69 3.19 5.41
CA GLY A 275 15.67 2.89 4.41
C GLY A 275 14.40 3.75 4.46
N SER A 276 14.35 4.78 5.28
CA SER A 276 13.24 5.73 5.36
C SER A 276 13.72 7.17 5.14
N ASN A 277 12.83 8.02 4.63
CA ASN A 277 13.10 9.46 4.53
C ASN A 277 13.43 10.06 5.92
N LEU A 278 12.79 9.54 6.97
CA LEU A 278 13.04 9.93 8.35
C LEU A 278 14.49 9.66 8.77
N SER A 279 15.02 8.45 8.50
CA SER A 279 16.40 8.09 8.83
C SER A 279 17.43 8.89 8.04
N PHE A 280 17.07 9.27 6.80
CA PHE A 280 17.91 10.12 5.96
C PHE A 280 17.98 11.56 6.49
N LEU A 281 16.83 12.18 6.73
CA LEU A 281 16.76 13.53 7.31
C LEU A 281 17.42 13.62 8.70
N ALA A 282 17.38 12.53 9.47
CA ALA A 282 18.09 12.40 10.72
C ALA A 282 19.60 12.13 10.57
N LYS A 283 20.12 12.14 9.34
CA LYS A 283 21.54 11.92 9.01
C LYS A 283 22.10 10.64 9.63
N SER A 284 21.38 9.52 9.47
CA SER A 284 21.85 8.25 9.99
C SER A 284 23.26 7.92 9.45
N PRO A 285 24.21 7.55 10.32
CA PRO A 285 25.59 7.28 9.92
C PRO A 285 25.73 6.01 9.04
N LEU A 286 24.69 5.20 8.90
CA LEU A 286 24.74 3.99 8.08
C LEU A 286 24.83 4.32 6.58
N TYR A 287 24.26 5.44 6.14
CA TYR A 287 24.34 5.84 4.73
C TYR A 287 25.78 6.10 4.30
N SER A 288 26.56 6.87 5.09
CA SER A 288 27.97 7.10 4.82
C SER A 288 28.83 5.86 5.07
N LYS A 289 28.55 5.12 6.15
CA LYS A 289 29.30 3.90 6.49
C LYS A 289 29.30 2.86 5.34
N TYR A 290 28.20 2.77 4.61
CA TYR A 290 28.03 1.82 3.50
C TYR A 290 28.11 2.45 2.11
N GLY A 291 28.57 3.72 2.01
CA GLY A 291 28.89 4.38 0.75
C GLY A 291 27.66 4.74 -0.11
N LEU A 292 26.49 4.91 0.50
CA LEU A 292 25.29 5.34 -0.21
C LEU A 292 25.23 6.86 -0.43
N ASP A 293 25.98 7.66 0.32
CA ASP A 293 26.14 9.10 0.17
C ASP A 293 26.76 9.50 -1.17
N HIS A 294 27.49 8.60 -1.81
CA HIS A 294 28.04 8.77 -3.16
C HIS A 294 27.06 8.40 -4.30
N SER A 295 25.84 7.95 -3.98
CA SER A 295 24.84 7.68 -5.01
C SER A 295 24.33 8.99 -5.62
N GLN A 296 24.11 9.01 -6.96
CA GLN A 296 23.66 10.23 -7.69
C GLN A 296 22.37 10.86 -7.13
N ALA A 297 21.61 10.11 -6.32
CA ALA A 297 20.33 10.54 -5.76
C ALA A 297 20.43 11.04 -4.29
N MET A 298 21.64 11.07 -3.71
CA MET A 298 21.90 11.48 -2.33
C MET A 298 22.87 12.69 -2.23
N GLY A 299 23.12 13.41 -3.33
CA GLY A 299 23.94 14.62 -3.32
C GLY A 299 23.34 15.72 -2.41
N ASP A 300 24.18 16.59 -1.88
CA ASP A 300 23.82 17.68 -0.94
C ASP A 300 22.70 18.61 -1.46
N ASP A 301 22.46 18.65 -2.78
CA ASP A 301 21.48 19.49 -3.45
C ASP A 301 20.08 18.82 -3.61
N VAL A 302 19.89 17.58 -3.17
CA VAL A 302 18.63 16.85 -3.35
C VAL A 302 17.80 16.91 -2.07
N GLU A 303 16.93 17.91 -1.95
CA GLU A 303 15.89 17.90 -0.95
C GLU A 303 14.99 16.64 -1.14
N GLY A 304 15.04 15.74 -0.19
CA GLY A 304 14.16 14.57 -0.15
C GLY A 304 14.56 13.46 -1.12
N ALA A 305 15.79 12.98 -0.98
CA ALA A 305 16.24 11.80 -1.71
C ALA A 305 15.14 10.74 -1.80
N PHE A 306 15.01 10.10 -2.98
CA PHE A 306 14.00 9.08 -3.31
C PHE A 306 14.14 7.78 -2.48
N ILE A 307 14.51 7.91 -1.19
CA ILE A 307 14.72 6.80 -0.24
C ILE A 307 13.42 6.05 0.02
N SER A 308 12.28 6.75 -0.03
CA SER A 308 10.96 6.13 0.09
C SER A 308 10.50 5.38 -1.18
N ASP A 309 11.35 5.24 -2.18
CA ASP A 309 11.08 4.50 -3.42
C ASP A 309 11.13 2.97 -3.25
N THR A 310 11.44 2.49 -2.06
CA THR A 310 11.38 1.06 -1.71
C THR A 310 10.95 0.90 -0.25
N PHE A 311 10.25 -0.21 0.04
CA PHE A 311 9.82 -0.51 1.41
C PHE A 311 10.64 -1.62 2.08
N TRP A 312 11.01 -2.65 1.34
CA TRP A 312 11.62 -3.85 1.93
C TRP A 312 12.99 -3.61 2.59
N PRO A 313 13.90 -2.78 2.02
CA PRO A 313 15.16 -2.41 2.68
C PRO A 313 14.94 -1.77 4.06
N TYR A 314 13.86 -0.99 4.20
CA TYR A 314 13.47 -0.39 5.46
C TYR A 314 13.10 -1.47 6.50
N VAL A 315 12.41 -2.56 6.09
CA VAL A 315 12.05 -3.64 7.00
C VAL A 315 13.28 -4.46 7.41
N TYR A 316 14.00 -5.06 6.44
CA TYR A 316 15.07 -5.96 6.81
C TYR A 316 16.35 -5.25 7.28
N GLY A 317 16.62 -4.03 6.84
CA GLY A 317 17.75 -3.24 7.33
C GLY A 317 17.62 -2.88 8.81
N GLN A 318 16.43 -2.38 9.22
CA GLN A 318 16.22 -1.95 10.60
C GLN A 318 15.86 -3.09 11.56
N PHE A 319 15.03 -4.05 11.10
CA PHE A 319 14.48 -5.10 11.97
C PHE A 319 15.09 -6.48 11.70
N GLY A 320 16.03 -6.57 10.77
CA GLY A 320 16.72 -7.80 10.41
C GLY A 320 15.81 -8.87 9.82
N PHE A 321 16.33 -10.10 9.77
CA PHE A 321 15.57 -11.23 9.23
C PHE A 321 14.41 -11.66 10.12
N ILE A 322 14.53 -11.52 11.46
CA ILE A 322 13.44 -11.82 12.38
C ILE A 322 12.29 -10.83 12.15
N GLY A 323 12.58 -9.53 12.03
CA GLY A 323 11.55 -8.53 11.74
C GLY A 323 10.87 -8.76 10.38
N LEU A 324 11.64 -9.12 9.36
CA LEU A 324 11.10 -9.48 8.05
C LEU A 324 10.10 -10.65 8.16
N ILE A 325 10.46 -11.72 8.87
CA ILE A 325 9.56 -12.87 9.08
C ILE A 325 8.29 -12.44 9.80
N ILE A 326 8.40 -11.64 10.86
CA ILE A 326 7.23 -11.16 11.62
C ILE A 326 6.34 -10.31 10.73
N PHE A 327 6.92 -9.42 9.90
CA PHE A 327 6.16 -8.60 8.98
C PHE A 327 5.38 -9.44 7.96
N LEU A 328 6.03 -10.45 7.36
CA LEU A 328 5.38 -11.39 6.45
C LEU A 328 4.27 -12.18 7.15
N LEU A 329 4.46 -12.59 8.41
CA LEU A 329 3.41 -13.26 9.20
C LEU A 329 2.22 -12.33 9.48
N MET A 330 2.43 -11.03 9.65
CA MET A 330 1.33 -10.06 9.75
C MET A 330 0.55 -9.99 8.44
N LEU A 331 1.21 -9.88 7.28
CA LEU A 331 0.54 -9.88 5.97
C LEU A 331 -0.23 -11.18 5.71
N LEU A 332 0.37 -12.34 6.02
CA LEU A 332 -0.30 -13.64 5.93
C LEU A 332 -1.53 -13.71 6.85
N THR A 333 -1.45 -13.11 8.03
CA THR A 333 -2.59 -13.08 8.96
C THR A 333 -3.73 -12.23 8.40
N ILE A 334 -3.43 -11.09 7.75
CA ILE A 334 -4.41 -10.26 7.05
C ILE A 334 -5.03 -11.07 5.90
N PHE A 335 -4.21 -11.69 5.05
CA PHE A 335 -4.70 -12.51 3.94
C PHE A 335 -5.61 -13.65 4.41
N ASN A 336 -5.23 -14.37 5.47
CA ASN A 336 -6.05 -15.44 6.05
C ASN A 336 -7.38 -14.90 6.57
N SER A 337 -7.39 -13.71 7.18
CA SER A 337 -8.62 -13.05 7.60
C SER A 337 -9.56 -12.71 6.44
N LEU A 338 -9.01 -12.37 5.26
CA LEU A 338 -9.77 -12.16 4.04
C LEU A 338 -10.27 -13.52 3.50
N ASN A 339 -9.39 -14.50 3.42
CA ASN A 339 -9.69 -15.81 2.84
C ASN A 339 -10.77 -16.59 3.59
N ASP A 340 -10.87 -16.44 4.91
CA ASP A 340 -11.97 -17.01 5.71
C ASP A 340 -13.37 -16.47 5.31
N ARG A 341 -13.39 -15.37 4.53
CA ARG A 341 -14.61 -14.69 4.07
C ARG A 341 -14.78 -14.77 2.55
N ARG A 342 -14.05 -15.65 1.89
CA ARG A 342 -14.04 -15.80 0.41
C ARG A 342 -15.39 -16.16 -0.18
N ASP A 343 -16.27 -16.79 0.61
CA ASP A 343 -17.61 -17.20 0.15
C ASP A 343 -18.50 -15.98 -0.17
N ASP A 344 -18.16 -14.81 0.39
CA ASP A 344 -18.81 -13.55 0.03
C ASP A 344 -17.98 -12.80 -1.03
N CYS A 345 -18.13 -13.26 -2.27
CA CYS A 345 -17.37 -12.73 -3.43
C CYS A 345 -17.50 -11.21 -3.60
N ASP A 346 -18.63 -10.62 -3.19
CA ASP A 346 -18.88 -9.18 -3.35
C ASP A 346 -17.94 -8.32 -2.50
N TYR A 347 -17.50 -8.85 -1.37
CA TYR A 347 -16.59 -8.19 -0.45
C TYR A 347 -15.14 -8.66 -0.58
N PHE A 348 -14.96 -9.96 -0.85
CA PHE A 348 -13.64 -10.59 -0.90
C PHE A 348 -12.73 -9.97 -1.97
N TYR A 349 -13.19 -9.94 -3.24
CA TYR A 349 -12.32 -9.48 -4.34
C TYR A 349 -11.90 -8.01 -4.24
N PRO A 350 -12.78 -7.04 -3.88
CA PRO A 350 -12.34 -5.67 -3.64
C PRO A 350 -11.26 -5.55 -2.54
N ALA A 351 -11.41 -6.29 -1.44
CA ALA A 351 -10.45 -6.27 -0.34
C ALA A 351 -9.11 -6.90 -0.73
N VAL A 352 -9.13 -8.04 -1.43
CA VAL A 352 -7.91 -8.71 -1.92
C VAL A 352 -7.17 -7.84 -2.93
N LEU A 353 -7.87 -7.17 -3.85
CA LEU A 353 -7.24 -6.24 -4.80
C LEU A 353 -6.50 -5.10 -4.11
N LEU A 354 -7.09 -4.54 -3.06
CA LEU A 354 -6.45 -3.48 -2.27
C LEU A 354 -5.18 -4.00 -1.56
N LEU A 355 -5.23 -5.19 -0.97
CA LEU A 355 -4.06 -5.79 -0.33
C LEU A 355 -2.95 -6.10 -1.36
N LEU A 356 -3.31 -6.67 -2.50
CA LEU A 356 -2.37 -6.96 -3.59
C LEU A 356 -1.73 -5.68 -4.13
N TYR A 357 -2.50 -4.59 -4.25
CA TYR A 357 -1.95 -3.30 -4.64
C TYR A 357 -0.85 -2.81 -3.68
N LEU A 358 -1.06 -2.91 -2.36
CA LEU A 358 -0.02 -2.55 -1.39
C LEU A 358 1.23 -3.42 -1.53
N VAL A 359 1.05 -4.73 -1.66
CA VAL A 359 2.19 -5.67 -1.81
C VAL A 359 2.95 -5.39 -3.10
N ILE A 360 2.27 -5.17 -4.23
CA ILE A 360 2.92 -4.82 -5.50
C ILE A 360 3.61 -3.45 -5.39
N GLY A 361 2.93 -2.48 -4.82
CA GLY A 361 3.45 -1.13 -4.63
C GLY A 361 4.70 -1.09 -3.76
N SER A 362 4.81 -1.95 -2.74
CA SER A 362 5.92 -1.98 -1.79
C SER A 362 7.30 -2.27 -2.40
N PHE A 363 7.34 -2.83 -3.61
CA PHE A 363 8.59 -2.99 -4.36
C PHE A 363 9.07 -1.71 -5.05
N ALA A 364 8.20 -0.71 -5.16
CA ALA A 364 8.48 0.54 -5.86
C ALA A 364 8.20 1.80 -5.03
N GLU A 365 7.67 1.65 -3.82
CA GLU A 365 7.32 2.74 -2.89
C GLU A 365 7.19 2.20 -1.47
N ALA A 366 7.31 3.08 -0.48
CA ALA A 366 7.04 2.75 0.92
C ALA A 366 5.53 2.69 1.24
N THR A 367 4.75 1.91 0.45
CA THR A 367 3.27 1.91 0.46
C THR A 367 2.64 1.60 1.81
N PHE A 368 3.29 0.84 2.69
CA PHE A 368 2.77 0.53 4.02
C PHE A 368 2.94 1.67 5.02
N THR A 369 3.92 2.55 4.78
CA THR A 369 4.27 3.65 5.69
C THR A 369 3.91 5.03 5.14
N ASN A 370 3.43 5.14 3.90
CA ASN A 370 2.90 6.37 3.32
C ASN A 370 1.37 6.49 3.54
N GLN A 371 0.77 7.60 3.09
CA GLN A 371 -0.68 7.86 3.21
C GLN A 371 -1.52 6.73 2.59
N THR A 372 -1.08 6.15 1.47
CA THR A 372 -1.81 5.08 0.79
C THR A 372 -2.05 3.87 1.70
N GLY A 373 -1.09 3.55 2.58
CA GLY A 373 -1.19 2.39 3.47
C GLY A 373 -2.39 2.42 4.39
N ILE A 374 -2.58 3.51 5.15
CA ILE A 374 -3.70 3.60 6.08
C ILE A 374 -5.04 3.71 5.35
N PHE A 375 -5.08 4.41 4.21
CA PHE A 375 -6.30 4.50 3.41
C PHE A 375 -6.71 3.14 2.88
N VAL A 376 -5.77 2.37 2.33
CA VAL A 376 -6.04 0.98 1.91
C VAL A 376 -6.52 0.14 3.08
N ALA A 377 -5.89 0.24 4.26
CA ALA A 377 -6.31 -0.49 5.45
C ALA A 377 -7.77 -0.20 5.82
N MET A 378 -8.17 1.07 5.81
CA MET A 378 -9.54 1.48 6.09
C MET A 378 -10.52 1.00 5.01
N PHE A 379 -10.12 1.03 3.73
CA PHE A 379 -10.94 0.53 2.63
C PHE A 379 -11.10 -1.00 2.65
N ILE A 380 -10.06 -1.75 3.01
CA ILE A 380 -10.17 -3.19 3.22
C ILE A 380 -11.26 -3.47 4.27
N ASN A 381 -11.27 -2.73 5.38
CA ASN A 381 -12.30 -2.89 6.41
C ASN A 381 -13.71 -2.49 5.96
N LEU A 382 -13.86 -1.59 4.99
CA LEU A 382 -15.14 -1.27 4.37
C LEU A 382 -15.75 -2.50 3.68
N PHE A 383 -14.89 -3.35 3.08
CA PHE A 383 -15.29 -4.58 2.41
C PHE A 383 -15.28 -5.82 3.32
N LEU A 384 -14.83 -5.71 4.58
CA LEU A 384 -14.90 -6.81 5.54
C LEU A 384 -16.24 -6.79 6.28
N TYR A 385 -17.21 -7.62 5.83
CA TYR A 385 -18.47 -7.80 6.52
C TYR A 385 -18.33 -8.83 7.66
N ARG A 386 -18.76 -8.48 8.86
CA ARG A 386 -18.91 -9.40 9.97
C ARG A 386 -20.33 -10.00 9.94
N LYS A 387 -20.47 -11.16 9.33
CA LYS A 387 -21.62 -12.00 9.64
C LYS A 387 -21.39 -12.56 11.04
N ASP A 388 -22.20 -12.16 12.00
CA ASP A 388 -22.39 -12.97 13.21
C ASP A 388 -22.70 -14.39 12.72
N VAL A 389 -21.92 -15.36 13.22
CA VAL A 389 -21.95 -16.75 12.79
C VAL A 389 -23.32 -17.34 13.12
N LYS A 390 -24.32 -17.09 12.28
CA LYS A 390 -25.46 -17.98 12.11
C LYS A 390 -25.23 -18.70 10.79
N LYS A 391 -24.79 -19.96 10.88
CA LYS A 391 -24.77 -20.91 9.77
C LYS A 391 -26.10 -20.84 9.01
N THR A 392 -26.10 -20.23 7.87
CA THR A 392 -27.12 -20.45 6.85
C THR A 392 -26.39 -20.95 5.62
N ASN A 393 -26.58 -22.25 5.34
CA ASN A 393 -26.19 -22.87 4.10
C ASN A 393 -26.84 -22.07 2.95
N CYS A 394 -26.09 -21.23 2.29
CA CYS A 394 -26.49 -20.70 1.00
C CYS A 394 -25.84 -21.56 -0.07
N VAL A 395 -26.67 -22.46 -0.59
CA VAL A 395 -26.44 -23.13 -1.88
C VAL A 395 -26.31 -22.03 -2.94
N CYS A 396 -25.16 -21.95 -3.58
CA CYS A 396 -24.98 -21.14 -4.78
C CYS A 396 -25.82 -21.77 -5.90
N GLY A 397 -27.02 -21.20 -6.11
CA GLY A 397 -27.84 -21.54 -7.27
C GLY A 397 -27.13 -21.09 -8.55
N ASN A 398 -26.99 -22.02 -9.48
CA ASN A 398 -26.63 -21.79 -10.86
C ASN A 398 -27.58 -20.77 -11.52
N VAL A 399 -27.05 -19.69 -12.06
CA VAL A 399 -27.58 -18.97 -13.22
C VAL A 399 -26.40 -18.48 -14.06
#